data_83f1727821d62d869e4f278f16256617
#
_entry.id   83f1727821d62d869e4f278f16256617
#
_cell.length_a   1.000
_cell.length_b   1.000
_cell.length_c   1.000
_cell.angle_alpha   90.00
_cell.angle_beta   90.00
_cell.angle_gamma   90.00
#
_symmetry.space_group_name_H-M   'P 1'
#
loop_
_entity.id
_entity.type
_entity.pdbx_description
1 polymer ?
#
loop_
_entity_poly.entity_id
_entity_poly.type
_entity_poly.pdbx_seq_one_letter_code
_entity_poly.pdbx_strand_id
1 'polypeptide(L)'
;MINEKYADYAWEQTAALLAIDSPSGFTRRAAEWVKTAFEALGFPAKITTKGGVLADLGGENADDGLFLEAHSDTLGAMVAQIKGSGRLRLTAVGGMESNNAEAESVRIYTRSGKVYDGTCQLCNASVHVNGEYGSTKRSYDTVEVVPDEDVSTAEDTRKLGIEVGDFVCFDPRTRRTASGYLKSRFLDDKLSVGILLGFAKYLADNHITLPRRTYVHVTVYEEVGHGGASSVPAGVTEAISVDMGCVGEGLSCTERQVSICAKDSVGPYSYEVVGKLIDAAKKMGADYAVDVYPHYGSDVDVTLRAGFDIRHGLIGAGVYASHGYERSHIDGVYNTLKVICGYLDV
;
A
#
# COMPACT_ATOMS: atom_id res chain seq x y z
N MET A 1 16.08 -0.38 23.04
CA MET A 1 16.08 -0.91 21.66
C MET A 1 14.71 -1.49 21.34
N ILE A 2 14.23 -1.25 20.13
CA ILE A 2 12.98 -1.83 19.63
C ILE A 2 13.05 -3.37 19.65
N ASN A 3 11.93 -4.04 19.86
CA ASN A 3 11.85 -5.50 19.91
C ASN A 3 10.70 -6.03 19.02
N GLU A 4 10.65 -7.34 18.83
CA GLU A 4 9.75 -8.02 17.89
C GLU A 4 8.25 -7.79 18.17
N LYS A 5 7.83 -7.47 19.40
CA LYS A 5 6.41 -7.20 19.72
C LYS A 5 5.83 -6.05 18.88
N TYR A 6 6.68 -5.09 18.45
CA TYR A 6 6.24 -3.97 17.61
C TYR A 6 6.07 -4.37 16.16
N ALA A 7 6.79 -5.41 15.70
CA ALA A 7 6.52 -6.01 14.38
C ALA A 7 5.21 -6.80 14.39
N ASP A 8 4.92 -7.53 15.47
CA ASP A 8 3.62 -8.19 15.64
C ASP A 8 2.48 -7.18 15.68
N TYR A 9 2.63 -6.09 16.43
CA TYR A 9 1.66 -5.00 16.43
C TYR A 9 1.48 -4.38 15.03
N ALA A 10 2.58 -4.12 14.31
CA ALA A 10 2.54 -3.61 12.94
C ALA A 10 1.72 -4.53 12.03
N TRP A 11 1.93 -5.85 12.14
CA TRP A 11 1.14 -6.82 11.37
C TRP A 11 -0.35 -6.82 11.77
N GLU A 12 -0.67 -6.73 13.04
CA GLU A 12 -2.07 -6.64 13.49
C GLU A 12 -2.77 -5.42 12.90
N GLN A 13 -2.09 -4.25 12.89
CA GLN A 13 -2.62 -3.03 12.25
C GLN A 13 -2.74 -3.20 10.74
N THR A 14 -1.73 -3.80 10.08
CA THR A 14 -1.78 -4.13 8.65
C THR A 14 -2.98 -5.00 8.33
N ALA A 15 -3.19 -6.08 9.07
CA ALA A 15 -4.30 -7.02 8.85
C ALA A 15 -5.67 -6.34 9.02
N ALA A 16 -5.80 -5.45 10.02
CA ALA A 16 -7.00 -4.66 10.22
C ALA A 16 -7.26 -3.69 9.06
N LEU A 17 -6.21 -3.01 8.56
CA LEU A 17 -6.31 -2.08 7.44
C LEU A 17 -6.57 -2.81 6.11
N LEU A 18 -6.01 -4.01 5.92
CA LEU A 18 -6.27 -4.86 4.74
C LEU A 18 -7.74 -5.28 4.63
N ALA A 19 -8.45 -5.39 5.74
CA ALA A 19 -9.88 -5.68 5.77
C ALA A 19 -10.77 -4.50 5.30
N ILE A 20 -10.18 -3.31 5.08
CA ILE A 20 -10.88 -2.11 4.62
C ILE A 20 -10.56 -1.90 3.16
N ASP A 21 -11.56 -2.01 2.29
CA ASP A 21 -11.43 -1.71 0.86
C ASP A 21 -11.06 -0.24 0.64
N SER A 22 -10.02 0.00 -0.16
CA SER A 22 -9.52 1.35 -0.42
C SER A 22 -8.84 1.52 -1.78
N PRO A 23 -9.42 1.08 -2.91
CA PRO A 23 -8.82 1.41 -4.19
C PRO A 23 -8.71 2.93 -4.37
N SER A 24 -7.68 3.38 -5.12
CA SER A 24 -7.43 4.81 -5.34
C SER A 24 -8.71 5.55 -5.74
N GLY A 25 -9.05 6.62 -5.01
CA GLY A 25 -10.31 7.35 -5.17
C GLY A 25 -11.47 6.86 -4.27
N PHE A 26 -11.34 5.71 -3.59
CA PHE A 26 -12.34 5.18 -2.65
C PHE A 26 -11.74 4.92 -1.26
N THR A 27 -10.95 5.84 -0.73
CA THR A 27 -10.04 5.63 0.40
C THR A 27 -10.54 6.18 1.74
N ARG A 28 -11.69 6.86 1.76
CA ARG A 28 -12.17 7.59 2.95
C ARG A 28 -12.21 6.76 4.22
N ARG A 29 -12.72 5.52 4.16
CA ARG A 29 -12.83 4.63 5.32
C ARG A 29 -11.47 4.22 5.86
N ALA A 30 -10.50 3.92 4.96
CA ALA A 30 -9.13 3.60 5.34
C ALA A 30 -8.44 4.82 5.98
N ALA A 31 -8.59 6.02 5.41
CA ALA A 31 -8.04 7.25 5.97
C ALA A 31 -8.60 7.57 7.37
N GLU A 32 -9.90 7.40 7.58
CA GLU A 32 -10.52 7.59 8.90
C GLU A 32 -10.00 6.57 9.92
N TRP A 33 -9.82 5.33 9.52
CA TRP A 33 -9.25 4.29 10.36
C TRP A 33 -7.80 4.62 10.74
N VAL A 34 -6.95 4.95 9.76
CA VAL A 34 -5.53 5.33 9.98
C VAL A 34 -5.42 6.53 10.91
N LYS A 35 -6.22 7.58 10.67
CA LYS A 35 -6.27 8.75 11.56
C LYS A 35 -6.57 8.33 12.99
N THR A 36 -7.61 7.54 13.20
CA THR A 36 -8.02 7.07 14.52
C THR A 36 -6.92 6.22 15.20
N ALA A 37 -6.20 5.40 14.41
CA ALA A 37 -5.11 4.57 14.92
C ALA A 37 -3.94 5.41 15.46
N PHE A 38 -3.53 6.49 14.77
CA PHE A 38 -2.51 7.41 15.28
C PHE A 38 -2.99 8.19 16.51
N GLU A 39 -4.24 8.69 16.50
CA GLU A 39 -4.82 9.41 17.64
C GLU A 39 -4.92 8.52 18.89
N ALA A 40 -5.24 7.23 18.73
CA ALA A 40 -5.28 6.27 19.83
C ALA A 40 -3.90 6.03 20.47
N LEU A 41 -2.82 6.27 19.74
CA LEU A 41 -1.45 6.22 20.24
C LEU A 41 -1.00 7.57 20.85
N GLY A 42 -1.85 8.59 20.85
CA GLY A 42 -1.57 9.93 21.39
C GLY A 42 -0.93 10.90 20.39
N PHE A 43 -0.86 10.58 19.11
CA PHE A 43 -0.31 11.45 18.07
C PHE A 43 -1.42 12.18 17.32
N PRO A 44 -1.39 13.52 17.29
CA PRO A 44 -2.37 14.31 16.52
C PRO A 44 -2.33 13.92 15.04
N ALA A 45 -3.49 13.65 14.47
CA ALA A 45 -3.62 13.30 13.06
C ALA A 45 -4.81 14.00 12.41
N LYS A 46 -4.67 14.37 11.14
CA LYS A 46 -5.74 15.00 10.35
C LYS A 46 -5.84 14.38 8.97
N ILE A 47 -7.05 14.35 8.44
CA ILE A 47 -7.27 14.02 7.03
C ILE A 47 -6.98 15.28 6.21
N THR A 48 -6.13 15.15 5.20
CA THR A 48 -5.77 16.24 4.28
C THR A 48 -6.91 16.52 3.30
N THR A 49 -6.88 17.65 2.61
CA THR A 49 -7.90 17.96 1.58
C THR A 49 -7.93 16.93 0.47
N LYS A 50 -6.78 16.34 0.13
CA LYS A 50 -6.66 15.29 -0.88
C LYS A 50 -7.19 13.93 -0.39
N GLY A 51 -7.35 13.75 0.93
CA GLY A 51 -7.91 12.55 1.54
C GLY A 51 -6.89 11.67 2.27
N GLY A 52 -5.59 11.93 2.18
CA GLY A 52 -4.54 11.26 2.94
C GLY A 52 -4.56 11.66 4.42
N VAL A 53 -3.75 10.99 5.24
CA VAL A 53 -3.63 11.27 6.68
C VAL A 53 -2.25 11.85 6.96
N LEU A 54 -2.22 13.01 7.64
CA LEU A 54 -1.00 13.60 8.17
C LEU A 54 -1.02 13.49 9.69
N ALA A 55 -0.12 12.68 10.25
CA ALA A 55 0.11 12.53 11.69
C ALA A 55 1.41 13.23 12.10
N ASP A 56 1.40 13.88 13.27
CA ASP A 56 2.55 14.57 13.84
C ASP A 56 3.10 13.74 15.01
N LEU A 57 4.26 13.12 14.83
CA LEU A 57 4.91 12.33 15.88
C LEU A 57 5.72 13.22 16.87
N GLY A 58 5.75 14.55 16.65
CA GLY A 58 6.53 15.45 17.46
C GLY A 58 8.02 15.45 17.13
N GLY A 59 8.83 15.94 18.06
CA GLY A 59 10.29 16.03 17.96
C GLY A 59 10.80 17.45 18.26
N GLU A 60 12.10 17.54 18.60
CA GLU A 60 12.71 18.77 19.13
C GLU A 60 13.01 19.80 18.04
N ASN A 61 13.70 19.37 16.97
CA ASN A 61 14.12 20.27 15.89
C ASN A 61 13.04 20.36 14.79
N ALA A 62 12.36 21.50 14.72
CA ALA A 62 11.32 21.74 13.71
C ALA A 62 11.86 22.31 12.38
N ASP A 63 13.11 22.79 12.35
CA ASP A 63 13.72 23.39 11.16
C ASP A 63 14.48 22.34 10.31
N ASP A 64 14.59 21.12 10.80
CA ASP A 64 15.15 19.95 10.10
C ASP A 64 14.20 18.76 10.23
N GLY A 65 12.96 18.95 9.76
CA GLY A 65 11.90 17.96 9.88
C GLY A 65 12.11 16.75 8.96
N LEU A 66 11.61 15.58 9.41
CA LEU A 66 11.55 14.34 8.62
C LEU A 66 10.09 14.04 8.24
N PHE A 67 9.89 13.62 7.00
CA PHE A 67 8.59 13.24 6.46
C PHE A 67 8.64 11.76 6.04
N LEU A 68 7.89 10.91 6.73
CA LEU A 68 7.75 9.48 6.40
C LEU A 68 6.47 9.30 5.61
N GLU A 69 6.58 8.81 4.38
CA GLU A 69 5.44 8.59 3.49
C GLU A 69 5.18 7.10 3.30
N ALA A 70 3.93 6.70 3.33
CA ALA A 70 3.41 5.39 2.95
C ALA A 70 2.04 5.60 2.32
N HIS A 71 1.49 4.61 1.63
CA HIS A 71 0.15 4.77 1.06
C HIS A 71 -0.86 3.74 1.58
N SER A 72 -2.13 4.13 1.61
CA SER A 72 -3.24 3.27 2.02
C SER A 72 -4.22 2.97 0.89
N ASP A 73 -4.07 3.65 -0.24
CA ASP A 73 -4.80 3.28 -1.43
C ASP A 73 -4.24 1.99 -2.04
N THR A 74 -5.08 1.29 -2.74
CA THR A 74 -4.76 -0.02 -3.33
C THR A 74 -5.13 -0.06 -4.79
N LEU A 75 -4.61 -1.04 -5.47
CA LEU A 75 -5.15 -1.48 -6.74
C LEU A 75 -6.62 -1.88 -6.59
N GLY A 76 -7.35 -1.83 -7.69
CA GLY A 76 -8.74 -2.24 -7.76
C GLY A 76 -9.28 -2.15 -9.17
N ALA A 77 -10.58 -2.02 -9.31
CA ALA A 77 -11.23 -1.79 -10.60
C ALA A 77 -12.49 -0.92 -10.45
N MET A 78 -13.01 -0.50 -11.60
CA MET A 78 -14.31 0.18 -11.71
C MET A 78 -15.14 -0.50 -12.79
N VAL A 79 -16.46 -0.41 -12.63
CA VAL A 79 -17.40 -0.82 -13.67
C VAL A 79 -17.25 0.10 -14.88
N ALA A 80 -16.75 -0.45 -15.99
CA ALA A 80 -16.62 0.28 -17.26
C ALA A 80 -17.87 0.11 -18.14
N GLN A 81 -18.58 -1.00 -18.01
CA GLN A 81 -19.78 -1.31 -18.78
C GLN A 81 -20.63 -2.37 -18.09
N ILE A 82 -21.94 -2.21 -18.11
CA ILE A 82 -22.91 -3.27 -17.79
C ILE A 82 -23.26 -3.96 -19.12
N LYS A 83 -22.91 -5.24 -19.23
CA LYS A 83 -23.17 -6.06 -20.43
C LYS A 83 -24.65 -6.41 -20.55
N GLY A 84 -25.11 -6.75 -21.75
CA GLY A 84 -26.49 -7.21 -21.97
C GLY A 84 -26.92 -8.39 -21.13
N SER A 85 -25.97 -9.22 -20.66
CA SER A 85 -26.18 -10.34 -19.74
C SER A 85 -26.26 -9.95 -18.26
N GLY A 86 -26.19 -8.67 -17.91
CA GLY A 86 -26.10 -8.19 -16.53
C GLY A 86 -24.72 -8.25 -15.91
N ARG A 87 -23.74 -8.91 -16.53
CA ARG A 87 -22.35 -8.99 -16.07
C ARG A 87 -21.61 -7.68 -16.30
N LEU A 88 -20.50 -7.47 -15.55
CA LEU A 88 -19.77 -6.20 -15.56
C LEU A 88 -18.43 -6.34 -16.28
N ARG A 89 -18.20 -5.51 -17.29
CA ARG A 89 -16.86 -5.27 -17.82
C ARG A 89 -16.17 -4.24 -16.95
N LEU A 90 -14.91 -4.49 -16.60
CA LEU A 90 -14.13 -3.64 -15.71
C LEU A 90 -13.12 -2.77 -16.46
N THR A 91 -12.62 -1.76 -15.76
CA THR A 91 -11.37 -1.06 -16.03
C THR A 91 -10.51 -1.05 -14.78
N ALA A 92 -9.19 -1.18 -14.93
CA ALA A 92 -8.28 -1.16 -13.78
C ALA A 92 -8.26 0.20 -13.09
N VAL A 93 -8.01 0.17 -11.77
CA VAL A 93 -7.57 1.30 -10.97
C VAL A 93 -6.16 0.96 -10.50
N GLY A 94 -5.18 1.79 -10.90
CA GLY A 94 -3.77 1.46 -10.73
C GLY A 94 -3.31 0.31 -11.63
N GLY A 95 -2.18 -0.32 -11.27
CA GLY A 95 -1.52 -1.37 -12.04
C GLY A 95 -2.08 -2.79 -11.85
N MET A 96 -3.39 -2.95 -11.64
CA MET A 96 -4.03 -4.25 -11.46
C MET A 96 -4.09 -5.04 -12.76
N GLU A 97 -3.26 -6.06 -12.88
CA GLU A 97 -3.28 -6.96 -14.04
C GLU A 97 -4.48 -7.92 -14.01
N SER A 98 -5.12 -8.13 -15.16
CA SER A 98 -6.29 -8.99 -15.27
C SER A 98 -6.02 -10.46 -14.90
N ASN A 99 -4.77 -10.93 -15.08
CA ASN A 99 -4.34 -12.27 -14.64
C ASN A 99 -4.41 -12.43 -13.11
N ASN A 100 -4.21 -11.33 -12.38
CA ASN A 100 -4.29 -11.32 -10.92
C ASN A 100 -5.71 -11.06 -10.41
N ALA A 101 -6.63 -10.67 -11.28
CA ALA A 101 -8.03 -10.44 -10.99
C ALA A 101 -8.90 -11.70 -11.20
N GLU A 102 -8.51 -12.58 -12.14
CA GLU A 102 -9.28 -13.80 -12.48
C GLU A 102 -9.39 -14.74 -11.26
N ALA A 103 -10.56 -15.32 -11.08
CA ALA A 103 -10.95 -16.22 -10.00
C ALA A 103 -10.96 -15.59 -8.60
N GLU A 104 -11.04 -14.26 -8.51
CA GLU A 104 -11.12 -13.57 -7.22
C GLU A 104 -12.55 -13.17 -6.87
N SER A 105 -12.91 -13.32 -5.60
CA SER A 105 -14.12 -12.71 -5.04
C SER A 105 -14.00 -11.20 -4.99
N VAL A 106 -15.08 -10.51 -5.28
CA VAL A 106 -15.12 -9.05 -5.33
C VAL A 106 -16.32 -8.48 -4.58
N ARG A 107 -16.19 -7.24 -4.16
CA ARG A 107 -17.27 -6.41 -3.62
C ARG A 107 -17.50 -5.23 -4.55
N ILE A 108 -18.75 -5.04 -4.98
CA ILE A 108 -19.19 -3.96 -5.87
C ILE A 108 -19.83 -2.89 -5.01
N TYR A 109 -19.23 -1.70 -4.95
CA TYR A 109 -19.71 -0.57 -4.14
C TYR A 109 -20.49 0.41 -4.99
N THR A 110 -21.79 0.52 -4.75
CA THR A 110 -22.65 1.46 -5.46
C THR A 110 -22.59 2.86 -4.87
N ARG A 111 -22.92 3.88 -5.67
CA ARG A 111 -23.03 5.27 -5.20
C ARG A 111 -24.09 5.46 -4.12
N SER A 112 -25.10 4.59 -4.06
CA SER A 112 -26.14 4.59 -2.99
C SER A 112 -25.65 4.00 -1.67
N GLY A 113 -24.43 3.48 -1.61
CA GLY A 113 -23.85 2.85 -0.41
C GLY A 113 -24.19 1.37 -0.25
N LYS A 114 -24.91 0.76 -1.21
CA LYS A 114 -25.11 -0.69 -1.22
C LYS A 114 -23.84 -1.40 -1.68
N VAL A 115 -23.63 -2.60 -1.18
CA VAL A 115 -22.50 -3.47 -1.53
C VAL A 115 -23.06 -4.80 -2.02
N TYR A 116 -22.56 -5.28 -3.13
CA TYR A 116 -22.90 -6.58 -3.68
C TYR A 116 -21.65 -7.41 -3.85
N ASP A 117 -21.77 -8.71 -3.61
CA ASP A 117 -20.71 -9.67 -3.88
C ASP A 117 -20.73 -10.08 -5.35
N GLY A 118 -19.60 -10.60 -5.81
CA GLY A 118 -19.44 -11.15 -7.15
C GLY A 118 -18.11 -11.86 -7.30
N THR A 119 -17.90 -12.42 -8.48
CA THR A 119 -16.64 -13.09 -8.81
C THR A 119 -16.11 -12.58 -10.13
N CYS A 120 -14.81 -12.24 -10.17
CA CYS A 120 -14.13 -11.92 -11.42
C CYS A 120 -13.74 -13.21 -12.14
N GLN A 121 -14.25 -13.40 -13.35
CA GLN A 121 -14.07 -14.62 -14.14
C GLN A 121 -13.67 -14.30 -15.57
N LEU A 122 -13.04 -15.25 -16.25
CA LEU A 122 -12.94 -15.20 -17.71
C LEU A 122 -14.35 -15.21 -18.32
N CYS A 123 -14.56 -14.44 -19.37
CA CYS A 123 -15.77 -14.58 -20.17
C CYS A 123 -15.88 -16.01 -20.68
N ASN A 124 -17.05 -16.66 -20.47
CA ASN A 124 -17.23 -18.10 -20.74
C ASN A 124 -16.22 -18.97 -19.98
N ALA A 125 -16.20 -18.88 -18.64
CA ALA A 125 -15.18 -19.42 -17.75
C ALA A 125 -15.14 -20.95 -17.58
N SER A 126 -16.13 -21.70 -18.10
CA SER A 126 -16.17 -23.15 -17.92
C SER A 126 -15.25 -23.88 -18.89
N VAL A 127 -14.24 -24.58 -18.39
CA VAL A 127 -13.34 -25.43 -19.21
C VAL A 127 -14.05 -26.55 -19.91
N HIS A 128 -15.23 -26.99 -19.41
CA HIS A 128 -16.04 -28.02 -20.04
C HIS A 128 -16.88 -27.51 -21.22
N VAL A 129 -16.97 -26.20 -21.40
CA VAL A 129 -17.75 -25.55 -22.47
C VAL A 129 -16.85 -24.73 -23.39
N ASN A 130 -15.80 -24.11 -22.86
CA ASN A 130 -14.90 -23.23 -23.60
C ASN A 130 -13.59 -23.95 -23.95
N GLY A 131 -13.50 -24.43 -25.19
CA GLY A 131 -12.28 -25.07 -25.72
C GLY A 131 -11.06 -24.13 -25.77
N GLU A 132 -11.29 -22.82 -25.80
CA GLU A 132 -10.24 -21.78 -25.86
C GLU A 132 -9.85 -21.24 -24.45
N TYR A 133 -10.36 -21.86 -23.37
CA TYR A 133 -10.12 -21.36 -22.01
C TYR A 133 -8.63 -21.15 -21.70
N GLY A 134 -7.78 -22.13 -22.08
CA GLY A 134 -6.33 -22.09 -21.80
C GLY A 134 -5.54 -21.15 -22.73
N SER A 135 -6.04 -20.89 -23.94
CA SER A 135 -5.37 -20.05 -24.95
C SER A 135 -5.86 -18.60 -24.95
N THR A 136 -7.01 -18.30 -24.36
CA THR A 136 -7.54 -16.94 -24.30
C THR A 136 -6.62 -16.03 -23.48
N LYS A 137 -6.05 -15.00 -24.10
CA LYS A 137 -5.26 -13.98 -23.40
C LYS A 137 -6.15 -13.24 -22.40
N ARG A 138 -5.70 -13.14 -21.15
CA ARG A 138 -6.39 -12.36 -20.12
C ARG A 138 -6.20 -10.88 -20.37
N SER A 139 -7.29 -10.14 -20.32
CA SER A 139 -7.37 -8.67 -20.40
C SER A 139 -8.70 -8.22 -19.80
N TYR A 140 -8.87 -6.94 -19.55
CA TYR A 140 -10.15 -6.40 -19.07
C TYR A 140 -11.28 -6.47 -20.13
N ASP A 141 -10.99 -6.86 -21.36
CA ASP A 141 -11.99 -7.21 -22.36
C ASP A 141 -12.41 -8.68 -22.33
N THR A 142 -11.56 -9.54 -21.75
CA THR A 142 -11.80 -11.00 -21.69
C THR A 142 -12.13 -11.51 -20.29
N VAL A 143 -12.00 -10.68 -19.23
CA VAL A 143 -12.51 -10.96 -17.91
C VAL A 143 -13.76 -10.11 -17.62
N GLU A 144 -14.60 -10.58 -16.73
CA GLU A 144 -15.83 -9.90 -16.32
C GLU A 144 -16.15 -10.23 -14.87
N VAL A 145 -16.90 -9.36 -14.20
CA VAL A 145 -17.51 -9.72 -12.90
C VAL A 145 -18.90 -10.28 -13.15
N VAL A 146 -19.12 -11.42 -12.53
CA VAL A 146 -20.44 -12.05 -12.38
C VAL A 146 -20.96 -11.64 -11.02
N PRO A 147 -21.97 -10.75 -10.92
CA PRO A 147 -22.60 -10.44 -9.62
C PRO A 147 -23.29 -11.67 -9.05
N ASP A 148 -23.21 -11.86 -7.73
CA ASP A 148 -23.89 -12.98 -7.03
C ASP A 148 -25.35 -12.59 -6.70
N GLU A 149 -26.07 -12.11 -7.73
CA GLU A 149 -27.43 -11.62 -7.68
C GLU A 149 -28.25 -12.23 -8.82
N ASP A 150 -29.56 -12.27 -8.66
CA ASP A 150 -30.46 -12.79 -9.70
C ASP A 150 -30.65 -11.78 -10.84
N VAL A 151 -29.62 -11.65 -11.67
CA VAL A 151 -29.57 -10.76 -12.83
C VAL A 151 -29.30 -11.54 -14.11
N SER A 152 -30.05 -11.24 -15.15
CA SER A 152 -29.90 -11.83 -16.49
C SER A 152 -29.82 -10.79 -17.60
N THR A 153 -30.10 -9.53 -17.29
CA THR A 153 -30.06 -8.39 -18.23
C THR A 153 -29.37 -7.18 -17.60
N ALA A 154 -28.91 -6.26 -18.45
CA ALA A 154 -28.35 -4.99 -17.99
C ALA A 154 -29.38 -4.18 -17.16
N GLU A 155 -30.66 -4.32 -17.44
CA GLU A 155 -31.70 -3.62 -16.69
C GLU A 155 -31.84 -4.18 -15.26
N ASP A 156 -31.73 -5.49 -15.09
CA ASP A 156 -31.77 -6.11 -13.76
C ASP A 156 -30.62 -5.61 -12.89
N THR A 157 -29.41 -5.56 -13.45
CA THR A 157 -28.23 -5.03 -12.75
C THR A 157 -28.40 -3.56 -12.36
N ARG A 158 -28.96 -2.72 -13.26
CA ARG A 158 -29.27 -1.32 -12.95
C ARG A 158 -30.35 -1.17 -11.86
N LYS A 159 -31.31 -2.07 -11.78
CA LYS A 159 -32.33 -2.07 -10.70
C LYS A 159 -31.69 -2.30 -9.32
N LEU A 160 -30.55 -2.99 -9.23
CA LEU A 160 -29.77 -3.10 -8.01
C LEU A 160 -29.12 -1.75 -7.61
N GLY A 161 -28.96 -0.83 -8.55
CA GLY A 161 -28.30 0.44 -8.39
C GLY A 161 -26.81 0.38 -8.75
N ILE A 162 -26.37 -0.68 -9.43
CA ILE A 162 -25.02 -0.79 -9.99
C ILE A 162 -24.93 0.03 -11.26
N GLU A 163 -23.93 0.91 -11.34
CA GLU A 163 -23.76 1.85 -12.46
C GLU A 163 -22.29 1.87 -12.94
N VAL A 164 -22.08 2.44 -14.11
CA VAL A 164 -20.73 2.72 -14.62
C VAL A 164 -20.04 3.71 -13.68
N GLY A 165 -18.79 3.39 -13.31
CA GLY A 165 -18.00 4.17 -12.36
C GLY A 165 -18.14 3.73 -10.91
N ASP A 166 -18.90 2.67 -10.63
CA ASP A 166 -18.90 2.02 -9.31
C ASP A 166 -17.60 1.24 -9.09
N PHE A 167 -17.11 1.24 -7.86
CA PHE A 167 -15.87 0.55 -7.50
C PHE A 167 -16.06 -0.94 -7.33
N VAL A 168 -15.04 -1.69 -7.78
CA VAL A 168 -14.94 -3.14 -7.61
C VAL A 168 -13.65 -3.43 -6.84
N CYS A 169 -13.81 -3.95 -5.63
CA CYS A 169 -12.73 -4.25 -4.70
C CYS A 169 -12.50 -5.75 -4.62
N PHE A 170 -11.25 -6.17 -4.76
CA PHE A 170 -10.85 -7.58 -4.72
C PHE A 170 -10.58 -8.05 -3.30
N ASP A 171 -10.87 -9.34 -3.03
CA ASP A 171 -10.60 -9.90 -1.71
C ASP A 171 -9.09 -9.95 -1.42
N PRO A 172 -8.62 -9.41 -0.28
CA PRO A 172 -7.20 -9.39 0.06
C PRO A 172 -6.64 -10.78 0.41
N ARG A 173 -7.45 -11.71 0.87
CA ARG A 173 -7.06 -13.06 1.31
C ARG A 173 -5.92 -13.08 2.33
N THR A 174 -6.01 -12.21 3.32
CA THR A 174 -4.96 -11.97 4.33
C THR A 174 -4.69 -13.20 5.18
N ARG A 175 -3.40 -13.59 5.31
CA ARG A 175 -2.95 -14.73 6.11
C ARG A 175 -1.57 -14.50 6.70
N ARG A 176 -1.34 -14.99 7.94
CA ARG A 176 -0.01 -15.19 8.52
C ARG A 176 0.22 -16.69 8.71
N THR A 177 1.37 -17.18 8.28
CA THR A 177 1.74 -18.58 8.48
C THR A 177 2.43 -18.78 9.82
N ALA A 178 2.48 -20.02 10.32
CA ALA A 178 3.21 -20.36 11.56
C ALA A 178 4.72 -20.06 11.45
N SER A 179 5.28 -20.06 10.23
CA SER A 179 6.69 -19.73 9.94
C SER A 179 6.95 -18.24 9.75
N GLY A 180 5.96 -17.37 9.99
CA GLY A 180 6.11 -15.92 9.96
C GLY A 180 5.88 -15.26 8.61
N TYR A 181 5.54 -16.00 7.55
CA TYR A 181 5.18 -15.37 6.27
C TYR A 181 3.84 -14.66 6.34
N LEU A 182 3.81 -13.48 5.77
CA LEU A 182 2.66 -12.59 5.63
C LEU A 182 2.20 -12.66 4.17
N LYS A 183 0.94 -12.96 3.94
CA LYS A 183 0.38 -13.12 2.59
C LYS A 183 -0.93 -12.35 2.49
N SER A 184 -1.04 -11.51 1.49
CA SER A 184 -2.27 -10.77 1.15
C SER A 184 -2.11 -10.14 -0.22
N ARG A 185 -3.19 -9.74 -0.88
CA ARG A 185 -3.14 -8.61 -1.80
C ARG A 185 -2.94 -7.34 -0.97
N PHE A 186 -2.35 -6.32 -1.56
CA PHE A 186 -2.27 -4.96 -0.99
C PHE A 186 -1.37 -4.85 0.27
N LEU A 187 -0.37 -5.78 0.42
CA LEU A 187 0.76 -5.50 1.32
C LEU A 187 1.49 -4.23 0.85
N ASP A 188 1.53 -4.03 -0.44
CA ASP A 188 1.78 -2.79 -1.15
C ASP A 188 0.55 -1.87 -1.03
N ASP A 189 0.54 -0.82 -0.18
CA ASP A 189 1.61 -0.51 0.79
C ASP A 189 1.05 -0.44 2.23
N LYS A 190 -0.08 -1.13 2.45
CA LYS A 190 -0.70 -1.20 3.79
C LYS A 190 0.23 -1.83 4.84
N LEU A 191 1.23 -2.63 4.40
CA LEU A 191 2.24 -3.18 5.29
C LEU A 191 3.09 -2.07 5.90
N SER A 192 3.51 -1.11 5.11
CA SER A 192 4.31 0.02 5.59
C SER A 192 3.50 0.98 6.45
N VAL A 193 2.21 1.17 6.16
CA VAL A 193 1.32 1.90 7.08
C VAL A 193 1.30 1.21 8.45
N GLY A 194 1.19 -0.12 8.48
CA GLY A 194 1.30 -0.91 9.72
C GLY A 194 2.65 -0.77 10.40
N ILE A 195 3.75 -0.74 9.64
CA ILE A 195 5.12 -0.51 10.16
C ILE A 195 5.22 0.86 10.82
N LEU A 196 4.69 1.92 10.19
CA LEU A 196 4.69 3.27 10.75
C LEU A 196 3.82 3.37 12.03
N LEU A 197 2.70 2.65 12.09
CA LEU A 197 1.92 2.51 13.33
C LEU A 197 2.69 1.72 14.41
N GLY A 198 3.45 0.68 14.03
CA GLY A 198 4.35 -0.05 14.93
C GLY A 198 5.45 0.83 15.50
N PHE A 199 6.03 1.70 14.68
CA PHE A 199 7.00 2.71 15.10
C PHE A 199 6.35 3.73 16.05
N ALA A 200 5.18 4.28 15.71
CA ALA A 200 4.44 5.19 16.59
C ALA A 200 4.11 4.54 17.93
N LYS A 201 3.70 3.26 17.93
CA LYS A 201 3.48 2.47 19.17
C LYS A 201 4.74 2.35 20.01
N TYR A 202 5.91 2.11 19.39
CA TYR A 202 7.20 2.07 20.08
C TYR A 202 7.52 3.40 20.76
N LEU A 203 7.32 4.52 20.08
CA LEU A 203 7.53 5.86 20.65
C LEU A 203 6.61 6.11 21.84
N ALA A 204 5.31 5.82 21.69
CA ALA A 204 4.32 6.03 22.74
C ALA A 204 4.59 5.18 24.00
N ASP A 205 4.85 3.89 23.82
CA ASP A 205 5.08 2.95 24.93
C ASP A 205 6.34 3.30 25.76
N ASN A 206 7.33 3.91 25.13
CA ASN A 206 8.61 4.21 25.76
C ASN A 206 8.79 5.72 26.04
N HIS A 207 7.77 6.53 25.80
CA HIS A 207 7.80 7.99 25.99
C HIS A 207 8.99 8.67 25.32
N ILE A 208 9.30 8.24 24.09
CA ILE A 208 10.46 8.73 23.33
C ILE A 208 10.12 10.07 22.68
N THR A 209 10.96 11.07 22.92
CA THR A 209 10.96 12.32 22.14
C THR A 209 11.98 12.20 21.02
N LEU A 210 11.54 12.47 19.79
CA LEU A 210 12.39 12.39 18.61
C LEU A 210 13.37 13.59 18.53
N PRO A 211 14.60 13.42 18.03
CA PRO A 211 15.59 14.50 17.94
C PRO A 211 15.20 15.57 16.89
N ARG A 212 14.40 15.20 15.90
CA ARG A 212 13.88 16.09 14.87
C ARG A 212 12.37 15.88 14.71
N ARG A 213 11.63 16.95 14.38
CA ARG A 213 10.20 16.82 14.16
C ARG A 213 9.89 15.88 13.02
N THR A 214 9.11 14.88 13.31
CA THR A 214 8.81 13.81 12.37
C THR A 214 7.30 13.73 12.12
N TYR A 215 6.94 13.69 10.85
CA TYR A 215 5.57 13.53 10.41
C TYR A 215 5.42 12.22 9.66
N VAL A 216 4.25 11.61 9.77
CA VAL A 216 3.83 10.50 8.93
C VAL A 216 2.74 10.97 8.00
N HIS A 217 2.92 10.78 6.71
CA HIS A 217 1.92 11.05 5.69
C HIS A 217 1.48 9.74 5.05
N VAL A 218 0.25 9.33 5.34
CA VAL A 218 -0.35 8.18 4.65
C VAL A 218 -1.16 8.71 3.48
N THR A 219 -0.66 8.50 2.28
CA THR A 219 -1.24 9.01 1.03
C THR A 219 -2.38 8.14 0.52
N VAL A 220 -3.07 8.56 -0.54
CA VAL A 220 -4.27 7.90 -1.07
C VAL A 220 -4.39 7.90 -2.59
N TYR A 221 -3.36 8.26 -3.31
CA TYR A 221 -3.29 8.25 -4.78
C TYR A 221 -1.89 7.87 -5.27
N GLU A 222 -1.16 7.07 -4.50
CA GLU A 222 0.17 6.60 -4.89
C GLU A 222 0.08 5.73 -6.15
N GLU A 223 -0.81 4.75 -6.14
CA GLU A 223 -1.03 3.74 -7.19
C GLU A 223 -1.42 4.32 -8.58
N VAL A 224 -1.73 5.60 -8.60
CA VAL A 224 -2.03 6.37 -9.82
C VAL A 224 -1.10 7.57 -10.01
N GLY A 225 0.01 7.60 -9.27
CA GLY A 225 1.17 8.44 -9.53
C GLY A 225 1.07 9.89 -9.05
N HIS A 226 0.27 10.19 -8.01
CA HIS A 226 0.21 11.56 -7.46
C HIS A 226 -0.07 11.64 -5.95
N GLY A 227 0.21 10.58 -5.19
CA GLY A 227 0.01 10.54 -3.73
C GLY A 227 0.77 11.63 -3.00
N GLY A 228 2.08 11.66 -3.11
CA GLY A 228 2.99 12.59 -2.44
C GLY A 228 2.97 14.04 -2.97
N ALA A 229 2.10 14.40 -3.92
CA ALA A 229 2.11 15.72 -4.58
C ALA A 229 1.74 16.91 -3.67
N SER A 230 1.49 16.71 -2.37
CA SER A 230 1.06 17.78 -1.47
C SER A 230 1.30 17.43 -0.01
N SER A 231 0.98 18.38 0.87
CA SER A 231 0.88 18.19 2.33
C SER A 231 2.20 18.13 3.10
N VAL A 232 3.34 18.40 2.46
CA VAL A 232 4.64 18.49 3.16
C VAL A 232 4.58 19.66 4.14
N PRO A 233 4.79 19.43 5.45
CA PRO A 233 4.81 20.50 6.45
C PRO A 233 6.01 21.44 6.28
N ALA A 234 5.86 22.69 6.74
CA ALA A 234 6.99 23.62 6.81
C ALA A 234 8.11 23.07 7.71
N GLY A 235 9.36 23.33 7.34
CA GLY A 235 10.54 22.89 8.07
C GLY A 235 10.98 21.45 7.76
N VAL A 236 10.25 20.70 6.93
CA VAL A 236 10.69 19.38 6.44
C VAL A 236 11.85 19.57 5.45
N THR A 237 12.95 18.85 5.67
CA THR A 237 14.16 18.87 4.84
C THR A 237 14.48 17.52 4.22
N GLU A 238 13.89 16.45 4.76
CA GLU A 238 14.07 15.09 4.26
C GLU A 238 12.73 14.36 4.23
N ALA A 239 12.51 13.56 3.18
CA ALA A 239 11.39 12.64 3.09
C ALA A 239 11.88 11.23 2.77
N ILE A 240 11.27 10.23 3.41
CA ILE A 240 11.54 8.83 3.15
C ILE A 240 10.21 8.15 2.85
N SER A 241 10.06 7.60 1.65
CA SER A 241 9.01 6.62 1.41
C SER A 241 9.33 5.35 2.20
N VAL A 242 8.41 4.96 3.03
CA VAL A 242 8.35 3.62 3.61
C VAL A 242 7.33 2.87 2.77
N ASP A 243 7.83 2.21 1.76
CA ASP A 243 7.04 1.56 0.71
C ASP A 243 7.68 0.19 0.40
N MET A 244 6.97 -0.74 -0.21
CA MET A 244 7.42 -2.12 -0.33
C MET A 244 8.81 -2.23 -1.01
N GLY A 245 9.67 -3.08 -0.44
CA GLY A 245 10.94 -3.47 -1.07
C GLY A 245 10.73 -4.52 -2.14
N CYS A 246 11.23 -4.29 -3.35
CA CYS A 246 11.10 -5.26 -4.44
C CYS A 246 11.88 -6.54 -4.15
N VAL A 247 11.20 -7.69 -4.30
CA VAL A 247 11.83 -9.02 -4.26
C VAL A 247 11.62 -9.70 -5.61
N GLY A 248 12.70 -10.11 -6.26
CA GLY A 248 12.63 -10.76 -7.56
C GLY A 248 14.00 -11.05 -8.17
N GLU A 249 13.99 -11.66 -9.34
CA GLU A 249 15.22 -11.99 -10.07
C GLU A 249 16.02 -10.72 -10.40
N GLY A 250 17.31 -10.74 -10.12
CA GLY A 250 18.21 -9.60 -10.33
C GLY A 250 18.30 -8.62 -9.16
N LEU A 251 17.53 -8.82 -8.09
CA LEU A 251 17.57 -8.05 -6.84
C LEU A 251 18.14 -8.91 -5.70
N SER A 252 18.71 -8.24 -4.69
CA SER A 252 19.35 -8.90 -3.54
C SER A 252 18.38 -9.09 -2.37
N CYS A 253 17.34 -8.27 -2.29
CA CYS A 253 16.37 -8.30 -1.19
C CYS A 253 15.55 -9.58 -1.17
N THR A 254 15.28 -10.07 0.03
CA THR A 254 14.35 -11.17 0.32
C THR A 254 13.20 -10.66 1.20
N GLU A 255 12.14 -11.44 1.35
CA GLU A 255 11.00 -11.08 2.20
C GLU A 255 11.38 -10.86 3.67
N ARG A 256 12.55 -11.37 4.11
CA ARG A 256 13.01 -11.26 5.50
C ARG A 256 13.84 -10.00 5.77
N GLN A 257 14.20 -9.27 4.76
CA GLN A 257 15.06 -8.11 4.84
C GLN A 257 14.28 -6.81 4.71
N VAL A 258 14.90 -5.72 5.18
CA VAL A 258 14.54 -4.38 4.72
C VAL A 258 15.33 -4.07 3.46
N SER A 259 14.65 -3.62 2.42
CA SER A 259 15.28 -3.08 1.22
C SER A 259 15.54 -1.59 1.39
N ILE A 260 16.73 -1.15 0.98
CA ILE A 260 17.12 0.25 0.84
C ILE A 260 17.29 0.51 -0.65
N CYS A 261 16.43 1.30 -1.25
CA CYS A 261 16.50 1.59 -2.67
C CYS A 261 17.54 2.68 -2.94
N ALA A 262 18.54 2.38 -3.75
CA ALA A 262 19.54 3.36 -4.18
C ALA A 262 19.06 4.15 -5.41
N LYS A 263 18.25 3.53 -6.26
CA LYS A 263 17.69 4.12 -7.48
C LYS A 263 16.46 3.34 -7.92
N ASP A 264 15.47 4.02 -8.43
CA ASP A 264 14.32 3.45 -9.13
C ASP A 264 14.22 3.90 -10.60
N SER A 265 13.04 3.77 -11.24
CA SER A 265 12.83 4.17 -12.64
C SER A 265 12.86 5.68 -12.83
N VAL A 266 12.59 6.47 -11.78
CA VAL A 266 12.54 7.93 -11.83
C VAL A 266 13.98 8.51 -11.76
N GLY A 267 14.81 7.95 -10.88
CA GLY A 267 16.18 8.42 -10.70
C GLY A 267 16.85 7.87 -9.46
N PRO A 268 18.11 8.28 -9.19
CA PRO A 268 18.80 7.95 -7.95
C PRO A 268 18.20 8.73 -6.79
N TYR A 269 18.07 8.06 -5.64
CA TYR A 269 17.77 8.72 -4.35
C TYR A 269 18.98 9.50 -3.83
N SER A 270 18.75 10.41 -2.86
CA SER A 270 19.84 11.21 -2.27
C SER A 270 20.95 10.30 -1.72
N TYR A 271 22.16 10.48 -2.21
CA TYR A 271 23.33 9.70 -1.80
C TYR A 271 23.56 9.74 -0.29
N GLU A 272 23.38 10.92 0.32
CA GLU A 272 23.54 11.13 1.75
C GLU A 272 22.44 10.39 2.55
N VAL A 273 21.21 10.44 2.09
CA VAL A 273 20.08 9.75 2.76
C VAL A 273 20.27 8.24 2.66
N VAL A 274 20.59 7.71 1.48
CA VAL A 274 20.88 6.29 1.30
C VAL A 274 22.06 5.85 2.18
N GLY A 275 23.13 6.65 2.27
CA GLY A 275 24.26 6.38 3.16
C GLY A 275 23.85 6.30 4.63
N LYS A 276 23.05 7.27 5.12
CA LYS A 276 22.54 7.28 6.49
C LYS A 276 21.62 6.07 6.77
N LEU A 277 20.80 5.65 5.81
CA LEU A 277 19.94 4.46 5.95
C LEU A 277 20.77 3.18 6.08
N ILE A 278 21.83 3.04 5.28
CA ILE A 278 22.77 1.91 5.38
C ILE A 278 23.47 1.90 6.74
N ASP A 279 23.92 3.06 7.22
CA ASP A 279 24.58 3.17 8.52
C ASP A 279 23.61 2.88 9.68
N ALA A 280 22.36 3.32 9.57
CA ALA A 280 21.29 2.98 10.51
C ALA A 280 21.06 1.46 10.55
N ALA A 281 20.98 0.81 9.39
CA ALA A 281 20.81 -0.65 9.31
C ALA A 281 21.95 -1.39 10.01
N LYS A 282 23.21 -0.99 9.74
CA LYS A 282 24.40 -1.56 10.40
C LYS A 282 24.38 -1.34 11.91
N LYS A 283 24.11 -0.09 12.34
CA LYS A 283 24.06 0.29 13.75
C LYS A 283 23.05 -0.55 14.54
N MET A 284 21.88 -0.81 13.94
CA MET A 284 20.79 -1.55 14.60
C MET A 284 20.88 -3.06 14.39
N GLY A 285 21.87 -3.57 13.66
CA GLY A 285 21.96 -4.98 13.31
C GLY A 285 20.72 -5.45 12.52
N ALA A 286 20.23 -4.62 11.62
CA ALA A 286 19.16 -5.01 10.73
C ALA A 286 19.71 -5.86 9.59
N ASP A 287 18.95 -6.88 9.17
CA ASP A 287 19.24 -7.60 7.92
C ASP A 287 18.65 -6.78 6.76
N TYR A 288 19.52 -6.33 5.85
CA TYR A 288 19.16 -5.39 4.80
C TYR A 288 19.79 -5.73 3.46
N ALA A 289 19.16 -5.28 2.40
CA ALA A 289 19.72 -5.25 1.05
C ALA A 289 19.70 -3.83 0.49
N VAL A 290 20.64 -3.55 -0.43
CA VAL A 290 20.64 -2.30 -1.20
C VAL A 290 20.47 -2.67 -2.67
N ASP A 291 19.39 -2.17 -3.29
CA ASP A 291 19.02 -2.55 -4.64
C ASP A 291 18.71 -1.34 -5.54
N VAL A 292 18.68 -1.60 -6.85
CA VAL A 292 18.24 -0.66 -7.89
C VAL A 292 17.02 -1.27 -8.56
N TYR A 293 15.87 -0.60 -8.44
CA TYR A 293 14.59 -1.12 -8.96
C TYR A 293 14.40 -0.74 -10.43
N PRO A 294 14.12 -1.72 -11.32
CA PRO A 294 14.02 -1.44 -12.75
C PRO A 294 12.67 -0.80 -13.16
N HIS A 295 11.59 -1.08 -12.43
CA HIS A 295 10.21 -0.65 -12.74
C HIS A 295 9.50 -0.26 -11.44
N TYR A 296 9.76 0.94 -10.95
CA TYR A 296 9.26 1.39 -9.65
C TYR A 296 9.26 2.92 -9.59
N GLY A 297 8.38 3.48 -8.84
CA GLY A 297 8.36 4.88 -8.41
C GLY A 297 7.63 4.96 -7.08
N SER A 298 7.81 6.04 -6.34
CA SER A 298 7.20 6.20 -5.02
C SER A 298 6.71 7.63 -4.76
N ASP A 299 6.02 7.82 -3.67
CA ASP A 299 5.46 9.13 -3.29
C ASP A 299 6.51 10.23 -3.15
N VAL A 300 7.70 9.93 -2.64
CA VAL A 300 8.76 10.94 -2.51
C VAL A 300 9.24 11.47 -3.86
N ASP A 301 9.20 10.68 -4.94
CA ASP A 301 9.50 11.16 -6.29
C ASP A 301 8.48 12.19 -6.75
N VAL A 302 7.23 11.94 -6.42
CA VAL A 302 6.11 12.85 -6.73
C VAL A 302 6.20 14.10 -5.87
N THR A 303 6.61 13.98 -4.61
CA THR A 303 6.86 15.10 -3.68
C THR A 303 7.90 16.05 -4.26
N LEU A 304 9.02 15.52 -4.76
CA LEU A 304 10.05 16.34 -5.41
C LEU A 304 9.53 17.00 -6.70
N ARG A 305 8.81 16.25 -7.54
CA ARG A 305 8.20 16.80 -8.77
C ARG A 305 7.18 17.90 -8.50
N ALA A 306 6.52 17.86 -7.34
CA ALA A 306 5.61 18.91 -6.91
C ALA A 306 6.32 20.22 -6.49
N GLY A 307 7.66 20.21 -6.44
CA GLY A 307 8.49 21.41 -6.21
C GLY A 307 8.95 21.59 -4.76
N PHE A 308 8.83 20.56 -3.91
CA PHE A 308 9.38 20.61 -2.56
C PHE A 308 10.91 20.40 -2.61
N ASP A 309 11.65 21.31 -1.96
CA ASP A 309 13.11 21.30 -1.87
C ASP A 309 13.55 20.46 -0.67
N ILE A 310 13.60 19.12 -0.86
CA ILE A 310 13.91 18.13 0.17
C ILE A 310 14.87 17.06 -0.36
N ARG A 311 15.65 16.43 0.54
CA ARG A 311 16.36 15.19 0.25
C ARG A 311 15.41 14.01 0.41
N HIS A 312 15.63 12.95 -0.35
CA HIS A 312 14.69 11.82 -0.35
C HIS A 312 15.39 10.46 -0.31
N GLY A 313 14.67 9.47 0.21
CA GLY A 313 15.08 8.08 0.27
C GLY A 313 13.86 7.15 0.21
N LEU A 314 14.12 5.85 0.06
CA LEU A 314 13.09 4.82 0.08
C LEU A 314 13.61 3.58 0.79
N ILE A 315 12.81 3.06 1.71
CA ILE A 315 13.01 1.78 2.39
C ILE A 315 11.70 1.02 2.50
N GLY A 316 11.78 -0.31 2.63
CA GLY A 316 10.59 -1.09 2.98
C GLY A 316 10.88 -2.56 3.22
N ALA A 317 9.95 -3.24 3.86
CA ALA A 317 10.01 -4.69 4.00
C ALA A 317 9.93 -5.35 2.62
N GLY A 318 10.73 -6.39 2.40
CA GLY A 318 10.71 -7.11 1.14
C GLY A 318 9.35 -7.73 0.86
N VAL A 319 8.78 -7.44 -0.32
CA VAL A 319 7.51 -7.99 -0.80
C VAL A 319 7.73 -8.66 -2.16
N TYR A 320 7.39 -9.93 -2.25
CA TYR A 320 7.40 -10.69 -3.48
C TYR A 320 6.03 -10.70 -4.13
N ALA A 321 5.99 -10.75 -5.47
CA ALA A 321 4.78 -10.78 -6.28
C ALA A 321 3.89 -9.54 -6.11
N SER A 322 4.50 -8.34 -5.98
CA SER A 322 3.79 -7.06 -5.93
C SER A 322 2.79 -6.91 -7.07
N HIS A 323 1.66 -6.23 -6.81
CA HIS A 323 0.49 -6.11 -7.67
C HIS A 323 -0.24 -7.45 -7.96
N GLY A 324 0.14 -8.52 -7.25
CA GLY A 324 -0.49 -9.84 -7.34
C GLY A 324 -1.05 -10.33 -6.00
N TYR A 325 -0.85 -11.62 -5.69
CA TYR A 325 -1.06 -12.16 -4.35
C TYR A 325 0.28 -12.18 -3.62
N GLU A 326 0.52 -11.15 -2.88
CA GLU A 326 1.80 -10.72 -2.35
C GLU A 326 2.24 -11.55 -1.15
N ARG A 327 3.55 -11.48 -0.90
CA ARG A 327 4.21 -12.23 0.16
C ARG A 327 5.35 -11.42 0.77
N SER A 328 5.38 -11.36 2.10
CA SER A 328 6.43 -10.77 2.91
C SER A 328 6.72 -11.66 4.13
N HIS A 329 7.54 -11.20 5.07
CA HIS A 329 7.84 -11.91 6.30
C HIS A 329 7.93 -10.95 7.48
N ILE A 330 7.58 -11.44 8.68
CA ILE A 330 7.61 -10.63 9.91
C ILE A 330 9.02 -10.11 10.24
N ASP A 331 10.08 -10.83 9.83
CA ASP A 331 11.47 -10.38 10.00
C ASP A 331 11.74 -9.12 9.15
N GLY A 332 11.21 -9.04 7.92
CA GLY A 332 11.32 -7.85 7.07
C GLY A 332 10.66 -6.64 7.71
N VAL A 333 9.48 -6.83 8.32
CA VAL A 333 8.80 -5.79 9.12
C VAL A 333 9.67 -5.33 10.27
N TYR A 334 10.24 -6.27 11.03
CA TYR A 334 11.11 -5.94 12.17
C TYR A 334 12.39 -5.23 11.75
N ASN A 335 13.03 -5.67 10.64
CA ASN A 335 14.22 -5.03 10.13
C ASN A 335 13.94 -3.60 9.60
N THR A 336 12.78 -3.36 9.01
CA THR A 336 12.36 -2.00 8.61
C THR A 336 12.17 -1.09 9.83
N LEU A 337 11.53 -1.57 10.89
CA LEU A 337 11.40 -0.84 12.16
C LEU A 337 12.76 -0.48 12.76
N LYS A 338 13.72 -1.42 12.74
CA LYS A 338 15.10 -1.16 13.20
C LYS A 338 15.76 -0.02 12.42
N VAL A 339 15.63 -0.01 11.08
CA VAL A 339 16.22 1.04 10.25
C VAL A 339 15.60 2.39 10.55
N ILE A 340 14.27 2.48 10.71
CA ILE A 340 13.60 3.74 11.09
C ILE A 340 14.12 4.24 12.44
N CYS A 341 14.19 3.36 13.44
CA CYS A 341 14.73 3.72 14.77
C CYS A 341 16.19 4.16 14.69
N GLY A 342 17.03 3.43 13.96
CA GLY A 342 18.45 3.76 13.78
C GLY A 342 18.69 5.08 13.04
N TYR A 343 17.83 5.39 12.06
CA TYR A 343 17.88 6.64 11.30
C TYR A 343 17.52 7.86 12.15
N LEU A 344 16.65 7.68 13.12
CA LEU A 344 16.20 8.71 14.07
C LEU A 344 16.95 8.67 15.43
N ASP A 345 17.95 7.79 15.57
CA ASP A 345 18.75 7.64 16.80
C ASP A 345 17.93 7.32 18.07
N VAL A 346 16.88 6.47 17.97
CA VAL A 346 15.99 6.09 19.07
C VAL A 346 15.85 4.58 19.30
#